data_c550d52f6db862801c5e2dc3f148936b
#
_entry.id   c550d52f6db862801c5e2dc3f148936b
#
_cell.length_a   1.000
_cell.length_b   1.000
_cell.length_c   1.000
_cell.angle_alpha   90.00
_cell.angle_beta   90.00
_cell.angle_gamma   90.00
#
_symmetry.space_group_name_H-M   'P 1'
#
loop_
_entity.id
_entity.type
_entity.pdbx_description
1 polymer ?
#
loop_
_entity_poly.entity_id
_entity_poly.type
_entity_poly.pdbx_seq_one_letter_code
_entity_poly.pdbx_strand_id
1 'polypeptide(L)'
;MNNIFNFATSELSQDAVIAWCLNWINENPSSKLYPLALTLLARMGISGDEAKNGIMIEQQYKHIDVLVSVKNCNKVIIIEDKVYTTEHDDQIAKYKEEITKLSKDEKDNLGINDDVSISTVYLKTGYWYDYDKMVQATEKIDGEEFYSLLNPFIGISEILDSYIIYLKESIDWYKKHGDFTNISDLRNHTICQHNLMRRLFPEKLWDGSSNLYKVYSGTNNGGTPWTQMVVYEGLFPKKEPYSVFWRVDCDNLGPYISLRFYDKYNKNDEYEKATHLDEYERLRCIINNVIDAGKFSFEKSEVIPGFRGNYYEAEIFCWHIEGILNDWENKGNDFVHDLDLFSNEFVKQVNMQRPKYSKLAHEWNIE
;
A
#
# COMPACT_ATOMS: atom_id res chain seq x y z
N MET A 1 -28.04 -14.27 -3.57
CA MET A 1 -28.50 -13.59 -4.80
C MET A 1 -27.43 -13.81 -5.86
N ASN A 2 -27.79 -14.00 -7.14
CA ASN A 2 -26.78 -14.07 -8.21
C ASN A 2 -26.33 -12.63 -8.51
N ASN A 3 -25.17 -12.24 -7.99
CA ASN A 3 -24.66 -10.88 -8.08
C ASN A 3 -23.63 -10.80 -9.23
N ILE A 4 -23.89 -9.92 -10.21
CA ILE A 4 -23.01 -9.73 -11.38
C ILE A 4 -21.59 -9.33 -10.99
N PHE A 5 -21.42 -8.59 -9.90
CA PHE A 5 -20.11 -8.11 -9.46
C PHE A 5 -19.21 -9.20 -8.87
N ASN A 6 -19.77 -10.39 -8.55
CA ASN A 6 -18.97 -11.57 -8.23
C ASN A 6 -18.23 -12.14 -9.47
N PHE A 7 -18.61 -11.74 -10.66
CA PHE A 7 -18.00 -12.13 -11.94
C PHE A 7 -17.27 -10.97 -12.63
N ALA A 8 -17.62 -9.72 -12.28
CA ALA A 8 -17.05 -8.49 -12.81
C ALA A 8 -16.14 -7.87 -11.74
N THR A 9 -15.03 -8.56 -11.43
CA THR A 9 -14.15 -8.25 -10.29
C THR A 9 -12.98 -7.32 -10.62
N SER A 10 -12.95 -6.76 -11.85
CA SER A 10 -11.87 -5.85 -12.26
C SER A 10 -12.13 -4.40 -11.84
N GLU A 11 -11.08 -3.60 -11.73
CA GLU A 11 -11.14 -2.15 -11.52
C GLU A 11 -12.04 -1.48 -12.58
N LEU A 12 -11.97 -1.90 -13.85
CA LEU A 12 -12.85 -1.41 -14.93
C LEU A 12 -14.36 -1.55 -14.64
N SER A 13 -14.75 -2.57 -13.86
CA SER A 13 -16.15 -2.73 -13.47
C SER A 13 -16.55 -1.70 -12.42
N GLN A 14 -15.65 -1.33 -11.54
CA GLN A 14 -15.85 -0.27 -10.54
C GLN A 14 -15.87 1.10 -11.22
N ASP A 15 -14.98 1.38 -12.18
CA ASP A 15 -15.03 2.59 -13.01
C ASP A 15 -16.38 2.79 -13.64
N ALA A 16 -16.96 1.72 -14.20
CA ALA A 16 -18.28 1.77 -14.81
C ALA A 16 -19.38 2.11 -13.81
N VAL A 17 -19.32 1.56 -12.60
CA VAL A 17 -20.27 1.91 -11.52
C VAL A 17 -20.11 3.36 -11.08
N ILE A 18 -18.88 3.84 -10.89
CA ILE A 18 -18.61 5.23 -10.53
C ILE A 18 -19.17 6.17 -11.60
N ALA A 19 -18.81 5.94 -12.87
CA ALA A 19 -19.30 6.73 -14.00
C ALA A 19 -20.82 6.72 -14.08
N TRP A 20 -21.44 5.55 -13.94
CA TRP A 20 -22.90 5.41 -13.95
C TRP A 20 -23.56 6.16 -12.79
N CYS A 21 -23.06 6.07 -11.58
CA CYS A 21 -23.58 6.80 -10.43
C CYS A 21 -23.48 8.31 -10.62
N LEU A 22 -22.35 8.82 -11.13
CA LEU A 22 -22.15 10.25 -11.39
C LEU A 22 -23.03 10.76 -12.53
N ASN A 23 -23.27 9.95 -13.55
CA ASN A 23 -24.04 10.37 -14.73
C ASN A 23 -25.53 10.67 -14.42
N TRP A 24 -26.06 10.19 -13.28
CA TRP A 24 -27.42 10.54 -12.86
C TRP A 24 -27.65 12.04 -12.66
N ILE A 25 -26.59 12.85 -12.53
CA ILE A 25 -26.69 14.32 -12.51
C ILE A 25 -27.19 14.90 -13.85
N ASN A 26 -26.96 14.22 -14.95
CA ASN A 26 -27.37 14.63 -16.30
C ASN A 26 -28.82 14.23 -16.60
N GLU A 27 -29.41 13.39 -15.76
CA GLU A 27 -30.75 12.87 -15.94
C GLU A 27 -31.81 13.79 -15.27
N ASN A 28 -33.07 13.36 -15.32
CA ASN A 28 -34.17 14.12 -14.71
C ASN A 28 -33.92 14.32 -13.19
N PRO A 29 -33.92 15.57 -12.68
CA PRO A 29 -33.78 15.87 -11.26
C PRO A 29 -34.83 15.20 -10.35
N SER A 30 -35.93 14.73 -10.91
CA SER A 30 -36.96 13.97 -10.17
C SER A 30 -36.61 12.48 -10.00
N SER A 31 -35.52 12.01 -10.62
CA SER A 31 -35.03 10.65 -10.42
C SER A 31 -34.58 10.45 -8.98
N LYS A 32 -34.90 9.28 -8.41
CA LYS A 32 -34.44 8.90 -7.07
C LYS A 32 -32.92 8.72 -6.96
N LEU A 33 -32.22 8.58 -8.09
CA LEU A 33 -30.75 8.47 -8.16
C LEU A 33 -30.06 9.83 -8.39
N TYR A 34 -30.79 10.89 -8.72
CA TYR A 34 -30.21 12.23 -8.86
C TYR A 34 -29.51 12.71 -7.55
N PRO A 35 -30.10 12.53 -6.35
CA PRO A 35 -29.41 12.87 -5.10
C PRO A 35 -28.16 12.06 -4.84
N LEU A 36 -28.05 10.80 -5.33
CA LEU A 36 -26.82 10.01 -5.25
C LEU A 36 -25.68 10.71 -6.00
N ALA A 37 -25.93 11.13 -7.25
CA ALA A 37 -24.91 11.83 -8.04
C ALA A 37 -24.47 13.14 -7.35
N LEU A 38 -25.42 13.92 -6.80
CA LEU A 38 -25.11 15.12 -6.01
C LEU A 38 -24.21 14.82 -4.80
N THR A 39 -24.53 13.76 -4.07
CA THR A 39 -23.77 13.34 -2.88
C THR A 39 -22.34 12.97 -3.25
N LEU A 40 -22.15 12.18 -4.30
CA LEU A 40 -20.83 11.77 -4.76
C LEU A 40 -20.01 12.97 -5.29
N LEU A 41 -20.63 13.81 -6.15
CA LEU A 41 -19.97 15.00 -6.69
C LEU A 41 -19.57 15.98 -5.57
N ALA A 42 -20.43 16.18 -4.58
CA ALA A 42 -20.12 17.03 -3.42
C ALA A 42 -18.91 16.50 -2.64
N ARG A 43 -18.84 15.17 -2.42
CA ARG A 43 -17.70 14.54 -1.76
C ARG A 43 -16.41 14.66 -2.56
N MET A 44 -16.52 14.72 -3.88
CA MET A 44 -15.39 14.91 -4.81
C MET A 44 -15.05 16.39 -5.05
N GLY A 45 -15.65 17.32 -4.32
CA GLY A 45 -15.34 18.75 -4.37
C GLY A 45 -16.12 19.56 -5.42
N ILE A 46 -17.27 19.05 -5.92
CA ILE A 46 -18.17 19.77 -6.81
C ILE A 46 -19.38 20.24 -6.00
N SER A 47 -19.62 21.54 -5.92
CA SER A 47 -20.79 22.07 -5.24
C SER A 47 -22.10 21.71 -5.98
N GLY A 48 -23.21 21.68 -5.26
CA GLY A 48 -24.51 21.43 -5.87
C GLY A 48 -24.89 22.41 -6.98
N ASP A 49 -24.42 23.64 -6.90
CA ASP A 49 -24.68 24.65 -7.95
C ASP A 49 -23.83 24.40 -9.20
N GLU A 50 -22.57 24.01 -9.05
CA GLU A 50 -21.72 23.57 -10.17
C GLU A 50 -22.30 22.31 -10.83
N ALA A 51 -22.71 21.34 -10.04
CA ALA A 51 -23.26 20.07 -10.51
C ALA A 51 -24.53 20.24 -11.36
N LYS A 52 -25.36 21.23 -11.10
CA LYS A 52 -26.58 21.54 -11.87
C LYS A 52 -26.30 21.92 -13.33
N ASN A 53 -25.07 22.34 -13.67
CA ASN A 53 -24.68 22.59 -15.06
C ASN A 53 -24.55 21.29 -15.86
N GLY A 54 -24.56 20.13 -15.18
CA GLY A 54 -24.25 18.82 -15.77
C GLY A 54 -22.76 18.58 -15.90
N ILE A 55 -22.42 17.33 -16.18
CA ILE A 55 -21.03 16.90 -16.34
C ILE A 55 -20.85 16.16 -17.67
N MET A 56 -19.59 16.00 -18.05
CA MET A 56 -19.17 15.05 -19.07
C MET A 56 -18.24 14.05 -18.41
N ILE A 57 -18.38 12.78 -18.75
CA ILE A 57 -17.61 11.69 -18.16
C ILE A 57 -16.90 10.96 -19.30
N GLU A 58 -15.59 10.82 -19.16
CA GLU A 58 -14.75 10.00 -20.04
C GLU A 58 -14.09 8.91 -19.20
N GLN A 59 -14.13 7.67 -19.67
CA GLN A 59 -13.44 6.54 -19.05
C GLN A 59 -12.19 6.18 -19.83
N GLN A 60 -11.12 5.82 -19.11
CA GLN A 60 -9.82 5.46 -19.69
C GLN A 60 -9.24 6.53 -20.64
N TYR A 61 -9.58 7.81 -20.39
CA TYR A 61 -9.07 8.93 -21.16
C TYR A 61 -7.60 9.18 -20.81
N LYS A 62 -6.71 8.94 -21.77
CA LYS A 62 -5.25 9.04 -21.55
C LYS A 62 -4.78 8.25 -20.32
N HIS A 63 -5.33 7.06 -20.11
CA HIS A 63 -5.09 6.18 -18.98
C HIS A 63 -5.67 6.65 -17.63
N ILE A 64 -6.42 7.73 -17.59
CA ILE A 64 -7.19 8.16 -16.43
C ILE A 64 -8.41 7.26 -16.30
N ASP A 65 -8.61 6.61 -15.16
CA ASP A 65 -9.70 5.66 -14.97
C ASP A 65 -11.07 6.31 -15.22
N VAL A 66 -11.36 7.42 -14.53
CA VAL A 66 -12.56 8.23 -14.78
C VAL A 66 -12.21 9.71 -14.75
N LEU A 67 -12.44 10.40 -15.86
CA LEU A 67 -12.30 11.86 -15.99
C LEU A 67 -13.69 12.50 -16.02
N VAL A 68 -13.92 13.46 -15.15
CA VAL A 68 -15.17 14.22 -15.09
C VAL A 68 -14.87 15.70 -15.39
N SER A 69 -15.50 16.27 -16.42
CA SER A 69 -15.51 17.72 -16.63
C SER A 69 -16.86 18.32 -16.27
N VAL A 70 -16.85 19.45 -15.55
CA VAL A 70 -18.06 20.14 -15.10
C VAL A 70 -18.38 21.24 -16.12
N LYS A 71 -19.54 21.10 -16.78
CA LYS A 71 -19.95 22.03 -17.83
C LYS A 71 -20.01 23.47 -17.31
N ASN A 72 -19.49 24.40 -18.10
CA ASN A 72 -19.47 25.84 -17.81
C ASN A 72 -18.70 26.25 -16.53
N CYS A 73 -17.93 25.36 -15.90
CA CYS A 73 -17.21 25.67 -14.66
C CYS A 73 -15.70 25.65 -14.81
N ASN A 74 -15.18 25.38 -16.00
CA ASN A 74 -13.73 25.23 -16.25
C ASN A 74 -13.03 24.39 -15.18
N LYS A 75 -13.62 23.22 -14.84
CA LYS A 75 -13.20 22.36 -13.74
C LYS A 75 -13.23 20.89 -14.17
N VAL A 76 -12.20 20.15 -13.80
CA VAL A 76 -12.15 18.71 -14.00
C VAL A 76 -11.84 17.98 -12.69
N ILE A 77 -12.31 16.76 -12.58
CA ILE A 77 -11.92 15.80 -11.55
C ILE A 77 -11.27 14.60 -12.24
N ILE A 78 -10.09 14.27 -11.79
CA ILE A 78 -9.38 13.03 -12.14
C ILE A 78 -9.67 12.04 -11.02
N ILE A 79 -10.29 10.91 -11.33
CA ILE A 79 -10.53 9.83 -10.39
C ILE A 79 -9.59 8.69 -10.75
N GLU A 80 -8.68 8.38 -9.83
CA GLU A 80 -7.86 7.17 -9.84
C GLU A 80 -8.55 6.13 -8.97
N ASP A 81 -8.97 5.03 -9.59
CA ASP A 81 -9.73 3.97 -8.96
C ASP A 81 -8.88 2.73 -8.70
N LYS A 82 -8.97 2.17 -7.50
CA LYS A 82 -8.24 0.96 -7.11
C LYS A 82 -9.12 0.02 -6.31
N VAL A 83 -8.96 -1.27 -6.58
CA VAL A 83 -9.57 -2.33 -5.77
C VAL A 83 -8.49 -3.10 -5.03
N TYR A 84 -7.60 -3.79 -5.74
CA TYR A 84 -6.57 -4.66 -5.16
C TYR A 84 -5.17 -4.06 -5.26
N THR A 85 -4.95 -3.20 -6.23
CA THR A 85 -3.66 -2.56 -6.50
C THR A 85 -3.51 -1.26 -5.70
N THR A 86 -2.45 -0.54 -5.94
CA THR A 86 -2.16 0.77 -5.33
C THR A 86 -1.68 1.71 -6.40
N GLU A 87 -1.74 2.99 -6.12
CA GLU A 87 -1.12 4.00 -6.97
C GLU A 87 0.38 3.73 -7.07
N HIS A 88 0.93 3.83 -8.27
CA HIS A 88 2.34 3.63 -8.55
C HIS A 88 2.85 4.68 -9.54
N ASP A 89 4.16 4.91 -9.54
CA ASP A 89 4.82 5.79 -10.50
C ASP A 89 4.26 7.23 -10.55
N ASP A 90 3.69 7.74 -9.45
CA ASP A 90 3.09 9.07 -9.37
C ASP A 90 2.01 9.31 -10.45
N GLN A 91 1.12 8.33 -10.68
CA GLN A 91 0.07 8.36 -11.71
C GLN A 91 -0.75 9.65 -11.64
N ILE A 92 -1.24 10.02 -10.44
CA ILE A 92 -2.08 11.21 -10.24
C ILE A 92 -1.34 12.49 -10.66
N ALA A 93 -0.04 12.62 -10.35
CA ALA A 93 0.76 13.76 -10.76
C ALA A 93 0.92 13.82 -12.29
N LYS A 94 1.19 12.68 -12.92
CA LYS A 94 1.26 12.55 -14.39
C LYS A 94 -0.05 12.93 -15.06
N TYR A 95 -1.18 12.48 -14.53
CA TYR A 95 -2.50 12.81 -15.10
C TYR A 95 -2.82 14.30 -15.00
N LYS A 96 -2.47 14.97 -13.90
CA LYS A 96 -2.58 16.44 -13.82
C LYS A 96 -1.77 17.12 -14.92
N GLU A 97 -0.56 16.67 -15.14
CA GLU A 97 0.31 17.21 -16.19
C GLU A 97 -0.27 16.96 -17.59
N GLU A 98 -0.80 15.75 -17.85
CA GLU A 98 -1.49 15.40 -19.10
C GLU A 98 -2.66 16.35 -19.40
N ILE A 99 -3.53 16.62 -18.41
CA ILE A 99 -4.68 17.52 -18.59
C ILE A 99 -4.20 18.96 -18.89
N THR A 100 -3.14 19.44 -18.24
CA THR A 100 -2.61 20.79 -18.51
C THR A 100 -2.03 20.92 -19.91
N LYS A 101 -1.47 19.84 -20.47
CA LYS A 101 -0.82 19.79 -21.79
C LYS A 101 -1.77 19.50 -22.96
N LEU A 102 -3.06 19.32 -22.72
CA LEU A 102 -4.03 19.07 -23.77
C LEU A 102 -3.98 20.15 -24.84
N SER A 103 -4.12 19.76 -26.10
CA SER A 103 -4.31 20.68 -27.21
C SER A 103 -5.59 21.51 -27.04
N LYS A 104 -5.69 22.61 -27.79
CA LYS A 104 -6.87 23.46 -27.75
C LYS A 104 -8.14 22.66 -28.11
N ASP A 105 -8.09 21.84 -29.15
CA ASP A 105 -9.23 21.05 -29.61
C ASP A 105 -9.66 20.01 -28.55
N GLU A 106 -8.70 19.39 -27.87
CA GLU A 106 -9.01 18.46 -26.76
C GLU A 106 -9.64 19.20 -25.57
N LYS A 107 -9.14 20.39 -25.22
CA LYS A 107 -9.74 21.22 -24.17
C LYS A 107 -11.15 21.69 -24.53
N ASP A 108 -11.34 22.14 -25.76
CA ASP A 108 -12.66 22.54 -26.25
C ASP A 108 -13.66 21.36 -26.21
N ASN A 109 -13.22 20.14 -26.55
CA ASN A 109 -14.03 18.93 -26.44
C ASN A 109 -14.44 18.59 -25.00
N LEU A 110 -13.56 18.87 -24.02
CA LEU A 110 -13.84 18.70 -22.59
C LEU A 110 -14.57 19.91 -21.98
N GLY A 111 -14.79 20.98 -22.74
CA GLY A 111 -15.41 22.23 -22.24
C GLY A 111 -14.57 22.98 -21.23
N ILE A 112 -13.24 22.91 -21.34
CA ILE A 112 -12.25 23.55 -20.46
C ILE A 112 -11.30 24.47 -21.22
N ASN A 113 -10.55 25.28 -20.52
CA ASN A 113 -9.52 26.16 -21.09
C ASN A 113 -8.19 26.05 -20.32
N ASP A 114 -7.22 26.92 -20.62
CA ASP A 114 -5.86 26.86 -20.06
C ASP A 114 -5.83 27.05 -18.52
N ASP A 115 -6.78 27.79 -17.96
CA ASP A 115 -6.89 28.05 -16.52
C ASP A 115 -7.77 27.03 -15.81
N VAL A 116 -7.87 25.78 -16.33
CA VAL A 116 -8.71 24.73 -15.75
C VAL A 116 -8.33 24.39 -14.30
N SER A 117 -9.33 24.35 -13.43
CA SER A 117 -9.17 23.86 -12.07
C SER A 117 -9.19 22.33 -12.06
N ILE A 118 -8.11 21.71 -11.59
CA ILE A 118 -7.95 20.26 -11.56
C ILE A 118 -8.02 19.77 -10.11
N SER A 119 -9.04 18.97 -9.80
CA SER A 119 -9.14 18.21 -8.57
C SER A 119 -8.81 16.73 -8.83
N THR A 120 -8.32 16.03 -7.83
CA THR A 120 -7.99 14.60 -7.94
C THR A 120 -8.62 13.83 -6.81
N VAL A 121 -9.16 12.67 -7.12
CA VAL A 121 -9.75 11.73 -6.17
C VAL A 121 -8.98 10.41 -6.26
N TYR A 122 -8.48 9.94 -5.14
CA TYR A 122 -8.02 8.57 -4.99
C TYR A 122 -9.11 7.77 -4.30
N LEU A 123 -9.76 6.89 -5.04
CA LEU A 123 -10.81 6.03 -4.53
C LEU A 123 -10.28 4.60 -4.47
N LYS A 124 -10.24 4.01 -3.28
CA LYS A 124 -9.81 2.62 -3.13
C LYS A 124 -10.78 1.86 -2.25
N THR A 125 -11.48 0.91 -2.85
CA THR A 125 -12.48 0.09 -2.15
C THR A 125 -11.88 -1.13 -1.46
N GLY A 126 -10.68 -1.54 -1.85
CA GLY A 126 -9.92 -2.60 -1.21
C GLY A 126 -9.22 -2.16 0.08
N TYR A 127 -8.36 -3.05 0.59
CA TYR A 127 -7.59 -2.78 1.80
C TYR A 127 -6.57 -1.66 1.58
N TRP A 128 -6.51 -0.70 2.53
CA TRP A 128 -5.57 0.41 2.50
C TRP A 128 -4.28 0.06 3.21
N TYR A 129 -3.20 0.02 2.45
CA TYR A 129 -1.84 -0.06 2.98
C TYR A 129 -1.32 1.32 3.39
N ASP A 130 -0.17 1.38 4.08
CA ASP A 130 0.39 2.66 4.51
C ASP A 130 0.71 3.60 3.34
N TYR A 131 1.18 3.08 2.23
CA TYR A 131 1.48 3.86 1.03
C TYR A 131 0.24 4.45 0.34
N ASP A 132 -0.93 3.82 0.47
CA ASP A 132 -2.18 4.42 -0.02
C ASP A 132 -2.52 5.71 0.73
N LYS A 133 -2.18 5.76 2.03
CA LYS A 133 -2.38 6.97 2.86
C LYS A 133 -1.49 8.13 2.42
N MET A 134 -0.36 7.85 1.76
CA MET A 134 0.61 8.84 1.30
C MET A 134 0.34 9.36 -0.12
N VAL A 135 -0.58 8.74 -0.86
CA VAL A 135 -0.99 9.19 -2.20
C VAL A 135 -1.38 10.67 -2.19
N GLN A 136 -0.84 11.43 -3.12
CA GLN A 136 -1.07 12.88 -3.23
C GLN A 136 -2.32 13.18 -4.08
N ALA A 137 -3.50 13.02 -3.46
CA ALA A 137 -4.78 13.38 -4.06
C ALA A 137 -5.46 14.50 -3.27
N THR A 138 -6.31 15.29 -3.95
CA THR A 138 -7.12 16.34 -3.32
C THR A 138 -8.10 15.72 -2.32
N GLU A 139 -8.74 14.62 -2.74
CA GLU A 139 -9.68 13.85 -1.95
C GLU A 139 -9.28 12.37 -1.94
N LYS A 140 -9.53 11.71 -0.82
CA LYS A 140 -9.30 10.27 -0.66
C LYS A 140 -10.57 9.64 -0.12
N ILE A 141 -11.01 8.56 -0.75
CA ILE A 141 -12.24 7.86 -0.40
C ILE A 141 -11.90 6.38 -0.25
N ASP A 142 -12.06 5.84 0.94
CA ASP A 142 -11.91 4.41 1.18
C ASP A 142 -13.22 3.64 0.95
N GLY A 143 -13.13 2.31 0.99
CA GLY A 143 -14.28 1.44 0.74
C GLY A 143 -15.41 1.63 1.76
N GLU A 144 -15.11 1.90 3.04
CA GLU A 144 -16.13 2.10 4.07
C GLU A 144 -16.85 3.43 3.87
N GLU A 145 -16.12 4.47 3.54
CA GLU A 145 -16.70 5.77 3.20
C GLU A 145 -17.53 5.67 1.92
N PHE A 146 -17.00 5.02 0.87
CA PHE A 146 -17.75 4.85 -0.38
C PHE A 146 -19.04 4.05 -0.16
N TYR A 147 -18.97 2.94 0.61
CA TYR A 147 -20.17 2.21 1.03
C TYR A 147 -21.18 3.12 1.75
N SER A 148 -20.71 3.95 2.68
CA SER A 148 -21.56 4.85 3.46
C SER A 148 -22.26 5.91 2.61
N LEU A 149 -21.61 6.36 1.51
CA LEU A 149 -22.18 7.28 0.54
C LEU A 149 -23.26 6.62 -0.33
N LEU A 150 -23.12 5.34 -0.66
CA LEU A 150 -24.03 4.60 -1.53
C LEU A 150 -25.23 3.99 -0.76
N ASN A 151 -25.00 3.51 0.45
CA ASN A 151 -25.96 2.73 1.23
C ASN A 151 -27.33 3.39 1.47
N PRO A 152 -27.45 4.75 1.63
CA PRO A 152 -28.74 5.41 1.74
C PRO A 152 -29.66 5.23 0.53
N PHE A 153 -29.13 4.80 -0.61
CA PHE A 153 -29.85 4.63 -1.87
C PHE A 153 -30.19 3.17 -2.19
N ILE A 154 -30.02 2.26 -1.22
CA ILE A 154 -30.41 0.85 -1.37
C ILE A 154 -31.92 0.72 -1.61
N GLY A 155 -32.33 -0.21 -2.46
CA GLY A 155 -33.73 -0.43 -2.83
C GLY A 155 -34.23 0.47 -3.97
N ILE A 156 -33.36 1.31 -4.57
CA ILE A 156 -33.74 2.19 -5.67
C ILE A 156 -33.43 1.54 -7.04
N SER A 157 -32.35 0.79 -7.12
CA SER A 157 -31.89 0.16 -8.36
C SER A 157 -31.23 -1.18 -8.09
N GLU A 158 -31.63 -2.24 -8.81
CA GLU A 158 -31.03 -3.57 -8.68
C GLU A 158 -29.52 -3.58 -8.96
N ILE A 159 -29.05 -2.74 -9.88
CA ILE A 159 -27.61 -2.59 -10.18
C ILE A 159 -26.88 -2.01 -8.98
N LEU A 160 -27.41 -0.92 -8.43
CA LEU A 160 -26.80 -0.26 -7.27
C LEU A 160 -26.82 -1.18 -6.04
N ASP A 161 -27.95 -1.85 -5.79
CA ASP A 161 -28.11 -2.77 -4.68
C ASP A 161 -27.11 -3.93 -4.76
N SER A 162 -26.94 -4.49 -5.97
CA SER A 162 -25.96 -5.55 -6.22
C SER A 162 -24.53 -5.08 -5.94
N TYR A 163 -24.19 -3.85 -6.33
CA TYR A 163 -22.87 -3.29 -6.05
C TYR A 163 -22.66 -2.99 -4.56
N ILE A 164 -23.64 -2.39 -3.89
CA ILE A 164 -23.59 -2.12 -2.44
C ILE A 164 -23.38 -3.41 -1.64
N ILE A 165 -24.08 -4.49 -2.01
CA ILE A 165 -23.90 -5.81 -1.39
C ILE A 165 -22.49 -6.33 -1.61
N TYR A 166 -21.99 -6.32 -2.85
CA TYR A 166 -20.63 -6.74 -3.19
C TYR A 166 -19.57 -5.96 -2.42
N LEU A 167 -19.70 -4.63 -2.37
CA LEU A 167 -18.78 -3.75 -1.63
C LEU A 167 -18.79 -4.08 -0.13
N LYS A 168 -19.96 -4.27 0.45
CA LYS A 168 -20.11 -4.65 1.86
C LYS A 168 -19.46 -6.01 2.17
N GLU A 169 -19.70 -7.01 1.32
CA GLU A 169 -19.08 -8.33 1.46
C GLU A 169 -17.54 -8.24 1.38
N SER A 170 -17.00 -7.41 0.49
CA SER A 170 -15.55 -7.15 0.38
C SER A 170 -14.99 -6.50 1.65
N ILE A 171 -15.66 -5.47 2.17
CA ILE A 171 -15.25 -4.79 3.42
C ILE A 171 -15.27 -5.78 4.60
N ASP A 172 -16.32 -6.57 4.72
CA ASP A 172 -16.46 -7.55 5.80
C ASP A 172 -15.40 -8.66 5.69
N TRP A 173 -15.04 -9.04 4.45
CA TRP A 173 -13.96 -10.00 4.22
C TRP A 173 -12.61 -9.44 4.70
N TYR A 174 -12.28 -8.18 4.38
CA TYR A 174 -11.06 -7.53 4.84
C TYR A 174 -11.02 -7.41 6.38
N LYS A 175 -12.13 -7.07 7.01
CA LYS A 175 -12.22 -7.00 8.47
C LYS A 175 -12.01 -8.38 9.12
N LYS A 176 -12.63 -9.41 8.55
CA LYS A 176 -12.52 -10.78 9.05
C LYS A 176 -11.11 -11.34 8.93
N HIS A 177 -10.47 -11.17 7.76
CA HIS A 177 -9.16 -11.75 7.46
C HIS A 177 -8.00 -10.81 7.79
N GLY A 178 -8.25 -9.69 8.44
CA GLY A 178 -7.23 -8.81 9.00
C GLY A 178 -6.79 -9.15 10.42
N ASP A 179 -7.40 -10.15 11.06
CA ASP A 179 -7.03 -10.60 12.41
C ASP A 179 -5.67 -11.32 12.36
N PHE A 180 -4.63 -10.62 12.85
CA PHE A 180 -3.26 -11.13 12.84
C PHE A 180 -3.02 -12.29 13.83
N THR A 181 -3.94 -12.58 14.73
CA THR A 181 -3.86 -13.72 15.63
C THR A 181 -4.37 -15.01 14.97
N ASN A 182 -5.03 -14.90 13.82
CA ASN A 182 -5.47 -16.05 13.04
C ASN A 182 -4.32 -16.60 12.18
N ILE A 183 -3.69 -17.69 12.65
CA ILE A 183 -2.53 -18.31 11.99
C ILE A 183 -2.85 -18.79 10.56
N SER A 184 -4.07 -19.29 10.32
CA SER A 184 -4.49 -19.67 8.97
C SER A 184 -4.51 -18.47 8.01
N ASP A 185 -4.98 -17.33 8.49
CA ASP A 185 -5.04 -16.10 7.70
C ASP A 185 -3.66 -15.49 7.50
N LEU A 186 -2.76 -15.57 8.49
CA LEU A 186 -1.36 -15.18 8.31
C LEU A 186 -0.66 -15.93 7.19
N ARG A 187 -0.99 -17.22 7.02
CA ARG A 187 -0.44 -18.08 5.96
C ARG A 187 -0.96 -17.71 4.57
N ASN A 188 -2.18 -17.20 4.48
CA ASN A 188 -2.91 -17.07 3.22
C ASN A 188 -3.16 -15.63 2.77
N HIS A 189 -3.04 -14.64 3.67
CA HIS A 189 -3.45 -13.26 3.37
C HIS A 189 -2.43 -12.21 3.76
N THR A 190 -2.00 -11.41 2.79
CA THR A 190 -1.08 -10.28 3.01
C THR A 190 -1.63 -9.26 4.00
N ILE A 191 -2.93 -9.06 4.03
CA ILE A 191 -3.62 -8.14 4.95
C ILE A 191 -3.35 -8.51 6.40
N CYS A 192 -3.46 -9.81 6.71
CA CYS A 192 -3.21 -10.33 8.05
C CYS A 192 -1.76 -10.10 8.47
N GLN A 193 -0.80 -10.41 7.59
CA GLN A 193 0.63 -10.16 7.83
C GLN A 193 0.96 -8.66 7.96
N HIS A 194 0.32 -7.82 7.15
CA HIS A 194 0.47 -6.37 7.25
C HIS A 194 0.00 -5.84 8.62
N ASN A 195 -1.16 -6.28 9.08
CA ASN A 195 -1.69 -5.92 10.39
C ASN A 195 -0.80 -6.40 11.52
N LEU A 196 -0.24 -7.61 11.41
CA LEU A 196 0.76 -8.11 12.35
C LEU A 196 2.00 -7.21 12.36
N MET A 197 2.57 -6.90 11.20
CA MET A 197 3.76 -6.03 11.11
C MET A 197 3.52 -4.66 11.75
N ARG A 198 2.36 -4.06 11.50
CA ARG A 198 1.95 -2.79 12.13
C ARG A 198 1.78 -2.91 13.64
N ARG A 199 1.34 -4.08 14.12
CA ARG A 199 1.19 -4.35 15.56
C ARG A 199 2.54 -4.60 16.24
N LEU A 200 3.48 -5.22 15.53
CA LEU A 200 4.84 -5.45 16.04
C LEU A 200 5.66 -4.16 16.18
N PHE A 201 5.36 -3.13 15.37
CA PHE A 201 6.12 -1.87 15.35
C PHE A 201 5.19 -0.65 15.41
N PRO A 202 4.38 -0.49 16.47
CA PRO A 202 3.33 0.52 16.55
C PRO A 202 3.88 1.96 16.57
N GLU A 203 5.08 2.16 17.10
CA GLU A 203 5.75 3.47 17.21
C GLU A 203 6.53 3.85 15.95
N LYS A 204 6.63 2.93 14.97
CA LYS A 204 7.38 3.14 13.75
C LYS A 204 6.43 3.36 12.58
N LEU A 205 6.11 4.63 12.32
CA LEU A 205 5.24 5.02 11.21
C LEU A 205 6.09 5.58 10.06
N TRP A 206 5.85 5.07 8.87
CA TRP A 206 6.45 5.63 7.67
C TRP A 206 5.88 7.03 7.39
N ASP A 207 6.78 8.02 7.27
CA ASP A 207 6.43 9.43 7.03
C ASP A 207 6.55 9.85 5.55
N GLY A 208 6.93 8.91 4.68
CA GLY A 208 7.10 9.16 3.24
C GLY A 208 8.46 9.75 2.85
N SER A 209 9.33 10.09 3.80
CA SER A 209 10.63 10.73 3.51
C SER A 209 11.73 9.74 3.10
N SER A 210 11.61 8.49 3.52
CA SER A 210 12.56 7.41 3.22
C SER A 210 11.84 6.06 3.13
N ASN A 211 12.56 4.98 2.78
CA ASN A 211 12.01 3.62 2.85
C ASN A 211 12.02 3.02 4.25
N LEU A 212 12.65 3.69 5.23
CA LEU A 212 12.67 3.22 6.61
C LEU A 212 11.24 3.16 7.17
N TYR A 213 10.95 2.06 7.84
CA TYR A 213 9.65 1.76 8.44
C TYR A 213 8.47 1.69 7.46
N LYS A 214 8.73 1.71 6.15
CA LYS A 214 7.71 1.41 5.15
C LYS A 214 7.41 -0.09 5.15
N VAL A 215 6.14 -0.42 5.26
CA VAL A 215 5.66 -1.80 5.21
C VAL A 215 5.29 -2.15 3.78
N TYR A 216 5.98 -3.13 3.21
CA TYR A 216 5.70 -3.69 1.90
C TYR A 216 5.01 -5.05 2.06
N SER A 217 4.03 -5.32 1.24
CA SER A 217 3.35 -6.62 1.18
C SER A 217 3.26 -7.11 -0.25
N GLY A 218 3.32 -8.42 -0.42
CA GLY A 218 3.22 -9.04 -1.73
C GLY A 218 3.04 -10.55 -1.63
N THR A 219 3.11 -11.22 -2.77
CA THR A 219 3.07 -12.67 -2.87
C THR A 219 4.27 -13.18 -3.67
N ASN A 220 4.78 -14.36 -3.28
CA ASN A 220 5.76 -15.09 -4.09
C ASN A 220 5.10 -15.66 -5.36
N ASN A 221 5.90 -16.14 -6.31
CA ASN A 221 5.40 -16.76 -7.55
C ASN A 221 4.44 -17.95 -7.30
N GLY A 222 4.50 -18.58 -6.12
CA GLY A 222 3.58 -19.63 -5.69
C GLY A 222 2.32 -19.13 -4.96
N GLY A 223 2.08 -17.82 -4.91
CA GLY A 223 0.94 -17.22 -4.21
C GLY A 223 1.09 -17.08 -2.69
N THR A 224 2.22 -17.51 -2.12
CA THR A 224 2.47 -17.39 -0.66
C THR A 224 2.69 -15.91 -0.31
N PRO A 225 1.89 -15.35 0.62
CA PRO A 225 2.02 -13.97 1.04
C PRO A 225 3.29 -13.74 1.85
N TRP A 226 3.81 -12.53 1.77
CA TRP A 226 4.88 -12.02 2.63
C TRP A 226 4.65 -10.53 2.93
N THR A 227 5.16 -10.10 4.08
CA THR A 227 5.16 -8.67 4.47
C THR A 227 6.48 -8.34 5.13
N GLN A 228 7.06 -7.21 4.75
CA GLN A 228 8.35 -6.75 5.24
C GLN A 228 8.33 -5.28 5.62
N MET A 229 9.20 -4.90 6.55
CA MET A 229 9.42 -3.52 6.99
C MET A 229 10.91 -3.22 7.06
N VAL A 230 11.35 -2.20 6.32
CA VAL A 230 12.77 -1.78 6.28
C VAL A 230 13.13 -1.08 7.58
N VAL A 231 14.20 -1.55 8.23
CA VAL A 231 14.71 -0.96 9.49
C VAL A 231 16.09 -0.31 9.34
N TYR A 232 16.81 -0.65 8.26
CA TYR A 232 18.09 -0.06 7.96
C TYR A 232 18.35 -0.09 6.45
N GLU A 233 18.92 0.98 5.92
CA GLU A 233 19.43 1.03 4.56
C GLU A 233 20.89 1.48 4.58
N GLY A 234 21.72 0.85 3.79
CA GLY A 234 23.14 1.15 3.65
C GLY A 234 23.55 1.31 2.20
N LEU A 235 24.78 1.73 1.97
CA LEU A 235 25.38 1.88 0.65
C LEU A 235 26.69 1.09 0.54
N PHE A 236 26.84 0.37 -0.56
CA PHE A 236 28.11 -0.20 -0.97
C PHE A 236 29.05 0.85 -1.62
N PRO A 237 30.33 0.51 -1.84
CA PRO A 237 31.32 1.45 -2.39
C PRO A 237 30.94 2.10 -3.73
N LYS A 238 30.18 1.41 -4.57
CA LYS A 238 29.68 1.91 -5.87
C LYS A 238 28.35 2.69 -5.76
N LYS A 239 27.94 3.05 -4.54
CA LYS A 239 26.67 3.72 -4.25
C LYS A 239 25.41 2.85 -4.52
N GLU A 240 25.57 1.54 -4.54
CA GLU A 240 24.43 0.63 -4.66
C GLU A 240 23.79 0.43 -3.29
N PRO A 241 22.46 0.62 -3.18
CA PRO A 241 21.75 0.50 -1.90
C PRO A 241 21.51 -0.96 -1.52
N TYR A 242 21.58 -1.25 -0.23
CA TYR A 242 21.08 -2.48 0.35
C TYR A 242 20.12 -2.19 1.50
N SER A 243 19.25 -3.14 1.80
CA SER A 243 18.25 -2.98 2.87
C SER A 243 18.36 -4.13 3.87
N VAL A 244 18.13 -3.79 5.14
CA VAL A 244 17.85 -4.74 6.22
C VAL A 244 16.41 -4.54 6.65
N PHE A 245 15.64 -5.61 6.70
CA PHE A 245 14.21 -5.53 6.98
C PHE A 245 13.72 -6.71 7.82
N TRP A 246 12.72 -6.43 8.63
CA TRP A 246 11.89 -7.47 9.22
C TRP A 246 10.92 -8.03 8.18
N ARG A 247 10.71 -9.34 8.22
CA ARG A 247 9.77 -10.04 7.35
C ARG A 247 8.93 -11.04 8.11
N VAL A 248 7.63 -11.01 7.88
CA VAL A 248 6.68 -12.05 8.29
C VAL A 248 6.52 -13.05 7.17
N ASP A 249 6.70 -14.32 7.48
CA ASP A 249 6.52 -15.46 6.58
C ASP A 249 5.90 -16.64 7.36
N CYS A 250 5.51 -17.69 6.64
CA CYS A 250 5.03 -18.94 7.25
C CYS A 250 5.72 -20.13 6.60
N ASP A 251 6.23 -21.03 7.41
CA ASP A 251 6.76 -22.32 6.97
C ASP A 251 5.98 -23.50 7.55
N ASN A 252 6.57 -24.71 7.53
CA ASN A 252 5.94 -25.91 8.06
C ASN A 252 5.83 -25.91 9.59
N LEU A 253 6.65 -25.10 10.27
CA LEU A 253 6.67 -24.95 11.73
C LEU A 253 5.74 -23.85 12.22
N GLY A 254 5.13 -23.08 11.30
CA GLY A 254 4.20 -22.02 11.61
C GLY A 254 4.64 -20.62 11.14
N PRO A 255 3.99 -19.56 11.62
CA PRO A 255 4.39 -18.20 11.33
C PRO A 255 5.69 -17.83 12.05
N TYR A 256 6.55 -17.09 11.35
CA TYR A 256 7.80 -16.59 11.90
C TYR A 256 8.10 -15.16 11.43
N ILE A 257 8.88 -14.45 12.23
CA ILE A 257 9.46 -13.18 11.85
C ILE A 257 10.96 -13.37 11.66
N SER A 258 11.50 -12.81 10.57
CA SER A 258 12.93 -12.87 10.29
C SER A 258 13.52 -11.50 10.04
N LEU A 259 14.79 -11.32 10.41
CA LEU A 259 15.59 -10.18 9.99
C LEU A 259 16.41 -10.59 8.78
N ARG A 260 16.25 -9.88 7.68
CA ARG A 260 16.86 -10.21 6.39
C ARG A 260 17.69 -9.07 5.84
N PHE A 261 18.71 -9.45 5.11
CA PHE A 261 19.53 -8.58 4.27
C PHE A 261 19.11 -8.79 2.81
N TYR A 262 18.93 -7.70 2.08
CA TYR A 262 18.57 -7.74 0.66
C TYR A 262 19.37 -6.72 -0.13
N ASP A 263 19.84 -7.19 -1.30
CA ASP A 263 20.57 -6.37 -2.22
C ASP A 263 20.42 -6.85 -3.67
N LYS A 264 20.50 -5.91 -4.62
CA LYS A 264 20.65 -6.20 -6.04
C LYS A 264 22.15 -6.27 -6.36
N TYR A 265 22.61 -7.36 -6.90
CA TYR A 265 24.02 -7.49 -7.29
C TYR A 265 24.18 -8.18 -8.63
N ASN A 266 25.29 -7.89 -9.30
CA ASN A 266 25.68 -8.61 -10.50
C ASN A 266 26.42 -9.90 -10.10
N LYS A 267 25.75 -11.05 -10.22
CA LYS A 267 26.31 -12.37 -9.86
C LYS A 267 27.59 -12.75 -10.61
N ASN A 268 27.92 -12.05 -11.69
CA ASN A 268 29.12 -12.27 -12.48
C ASN A 268 30.30 -11.36 -12.05
N ASP A 269 30.09 -10.47 -11.06
CA ASP A 269 31.10 -9.59 -10.49
C ASP A 269 31.58 -10.16 -9.15
N GLU A 270 32.76 -10.79 -9.17
CA GLU A 270 33.36 -11.41 -7.96
C GLU A 270 33.69 -10.38 -6.87
N TYR A 271 33.96 -9.13 -7.23
CA TYR A 271 34.17 -8.06 -6.25
C TYR A 271 32.91 -7.69 -5.55
N GLU A 272 31.81 -7.51 -6.27
CA GLU A 272 30.48 -7.27 -5.68
C GLU A 272 30.12 -8.42 -4.75
N LYS A 273 30.25 -9.66 -5.21
CA LYS A 273 29.93 -10.85 -4.41
C LYS A 273 30.72 -10.90 -3.10
N ALA A 274 32.01 -10.63 -3.12
CA ALA A 274 32.84 -10.60 -1.91
C ALA A 274 32.39 -9.48 -0.96
N THR A 275 32.14 -8.27 -1.49
CA THR A 275 31.68 -7.12 -0.69
C THR A 275 30.35 -7.38 0.01
N HIS A 276 29.42 -8.05 -0.68
CA HIS A 276 28.11 -8.39 -0.11
C HIS A 276 28.22 -9.44 1.00
N LEU A 277 29.08 -10.44 0.81
CA LEU A 277 29.36 -11.45 1.83
C LEU A 277 30.00 -10.83 3.08
N ASP A 278 30.99 -9.96 2.91
CA ASP A 278 31.66 -9.27 4.01
C ASP A 278 30.67 -8.41 4.82
N GLU A 279 29.78 -7.69 4.14
CA GLU A 279 28.77 -6.87 4.80
C GLU A 279 27.72 -7.74 5.52
N TYR A 280 27.26 -8.81 4.90
CA TYR A 280 26.38 -9.77 5.53
C TYR A 280 26.97 -10.35 6.81
N GLU A 281 28.24 -10.82 6.79
CA GLU A 281 28.93 -11.36 7.96
C GLU A 281 29.12 -10.30 9.05
N ARG A 282 29.41 -9.05 8.66
CA ARG A 282 29.47 -7.92 9.60
C ARG A 282 28.12 -7.71 10.31
N LEU A 283 27.04 -7.66 9.56
CA LEU A 283 25.68 -7.50 10.14
C LEU A 283 25.33 -8.69 11.04
N ARG A 284 25.67 -9.90 10.63
CA ARG A 284 25.45 -11.12 11.41
C ARG A 284 26.22 -11.09 12.72
N CYS A 285 27.48 -10.64 12.73
CA CYS A 285 28.25 -10.46 13.96
C CYS A 285 27.63 -9.43 14.89
N ILE A 286 27.16 -8.29 14.36
CA ILE A 286 26.49 -7.26 15.15
C ILE A 286 25.23 -7.83 15.79
N ILE A 287 24.39 -8.53 15.04
CA ILE A 287 23.15 -9.14 15.53
C ILE A 287 23.44 -10.15 16.64
N ASN A 288 24.43 -11.02 16.46
CA ASN A 288 24.82 -11.97 17.49
C ASN A 288 25.25 -11.26 18.77
N ASN A 289 26.04 -10.19 18.66
CA ASN A 289 26.48 -9.41 19.82
C ASN A 289 25.27 -8.74 20.52
N VAL A 290 24.29 -8.24 19.78
CA VAL A 290 23.06 -7.66 20.36
C VAL A 290 22.26 -8.73 21.11
N ILE A 291 22.11 -9.91 20.52
CA ILE A 291 21.40 -11.04 21.15
C ILE A 291 22.12 -11.50 22.41
N ASP A 292 23.45 -11.67 22.35
CA ASP A 292 24.25 -12.18 23.48
C ASP A 292 24.32 -11.15 24.65
N ALA A 293 24.32 -9.86 24.33
CA ALA A 293 24.31 -8.78 25.33
C ALA A 293 22.92 -8.46 25.87
N GLY A 294 21.86 -8.76 25.10
CA GLY A 294 20.47 -8.48 25.45
C GLY A 294 19.86 -9.56 26.32
N LYS A 295 18.87 -9.18 27.13
CA LYS A 295 18.06 -10.10 27.91
C LYS A 295 16.72 -10.32 27.21
N PHE A 296 16.79 -10.70 25.93
CA PHE A 296 15.59 -10.91 25.14
C PHE A 296 14.95 -12.25 25.47
N SER A 297 13.62 -12.29 25.49
CA SER A 297 12.83 -13.49 25.85
C SER A 297 12.59 -14.45 24.68
N PHE A 298 13.11 -14.17 23.49
CA PHE A 298 12.89 -15.01 22.32
C PHE A 298 14.05 -15.96 22.02
N GLU A 299 13.69 -17.11 21.46
CA GLU A 299 14.67 -18.14 21.07
C GLU A 299 15.30 -17.83 19.72
N LYS A 300 16.62 -18.06 19.65
CA LYS A 300 17.41 -17.87 18.45
C LYS A 300 17.29 -19.11 17.55
N SER A 301 17.01 -18.92 16.26
CA SER A 301 17.10 -20.01 15.29
C SER A 301 18.27 -19.81 14.33
N GLU A 302 18.85 -20.95 13.87
CA GLU A 302 19.94 -20.91 12.90
C GLU A 302 19.38 -20.77 11.48
N VAL A 303 20.02 -19.91 10.69
CA VAL A 303 19.62 -19.59 9.33
C VAL A 303 20.74 -19.77 8.35
N ILE A 304 20.43 -20.34 7.20
CA ILE A 304 21.38 -20.56 6.11
C ILE A 304 21.23 -19.46 5.05
N PRO A 305 22.28 -18.67 4.77
CA PRO A 305 22.24 -17.66 3.71
C PRO A 305 21.99 -18.28 2.33
N GLY A 306 21.25 -17.59 1.49
CA GLY A 306 20.97 -18.05 0.12
C GLY A 306 21.01 -16.94 -0.91
N PHE A 307 21.68 -17.22 -2.04
CA PHE A 307 21.61 -16.39 -3.23
C PHE A 307 20.43 -16.83 -4.10
N ARG A 308 19.61 -15.90 -4.55
CA ARG A 308 18.47 -16.19 -5.43
C ARG A 308 18.54 -15.32 -6.70
N GLY A 309 19.05 -15.91 -7.79
CA GLY A 309 19.07 -15.23 -9.08
C GLY A 309 20.02 -14.03 -9.11
N ASN A 310 19.50 -12.84 -9.44
CA ASN A 310 20.25 -11.58 -9.46
C ASN A 310 20.11 -10.78 -8.16
N TYR A 311 19.64 -11.43 -7.10
CA TYR A 311 19.43 -10.83 -5.80
C TYR A 311 20.17 -11.65 -4.76
N TYR A 312 20.80 -10.96 -3.83
CA TYR A 312 21.26 -11.57 -2.61
C TYR A 312 20.24 -11.27 -1.53
N GLU A 313 19.50 -12.27 -1.10
CA GLU A 313 18.64 -12.22 0.05
C GLU A 313 19.12 -13.26 1.05
N ALA A 314 19.55 -12.79 2.21
CA ALA A 314 19.98 -13.66 3.27
C ALA A 314 19.16 -13.40 4.53
N GLU A 315 18.58 -14.44 5.07
CA GLU A 315 17.98 -14.41 6.38
C GLU A 315 19.10 -14.44 7.42
N ILE A 316 19.19 -13.38 8.25
CA ILE A 316 20.24 -13.28 9.24
C ILE A 316 19.82 -13.98 10.53
N PHE A 317 18.51 -13.88 10.82
CA PHE A 317 17.92 -14.37 12.06
C PHE A 317 16.41 -14.61 11.91
N CYS A 318 15.82 -15.57 12.61
CA CYS A 318 14.38 -15.79 12.62
C CYS A 318 13.84 -16.27 13.97
N TRP A 319 12.56 -15.99 14.22
CA TRP A 319 11.80 -16.48 15.38
C TRP A 319 10.45 -17.04 14.93
N HIS A 320 10.12 -18.25 15.36
CA HIS A 320 8.76 -18.76 15.26
C HIS A 320 7.90 -18.14 16.35
N ILE A 321 6.80 -17.52 15.94
CA ILE A 321 5.96 -16.67 16.80
C ILE A 321 4.57 -17.27 17.09
N GLU A 322 4.30 -18.51 16.66
CA GLU A 322 3.00 -19.14 16.85
C GLU A 322 2.56 -19.19 18.32
N GLY A 323 3.49 -19.54 19.23
CA GLY A 323 3.22 -19.57 20.66
C GLY A 323 2.96 -18.20 21.28
N ILE A 324 3.43 -17.11 20.64
CA ILE A 324 3.15 -15.73 21.04
C ILE A 324 1.78 -15.31 20.51
N LEU A 325 1.46 -15.62 19.25
CA LEU A 325 0.20 -15.29 18.64
C LEU A 325 -0.99 -15.98 19.30
N ASN A 326 -0.82 -17.26 19.69
CA ASN A 326 -1.84 -18.03 20.41
C ASN A 326 -2.11 -17.52 21.85
N ASP A 327 -1.21 -16.69 22.40
CA ASP A 327 -1.31 -16.14 23.75
C ASP A 327 -0.97 -14.64 23.71
N TRP A 328 -1.48 -13.94 22.69
CA TRP A 328 -1.13 -12.56 22.42
C TRP A 328 -1.47 -11.61 23.56
N GLU A 329 -2.58 -11.82 24.25
CA GLU A 329 -3.00 -10.97 25.37
C GLU A 329 -1.95 -10.93 26.49
N ASN A 330 -1.26 -12.04 26.75
CA ASN A 330 -0.27 -12.15 27.82
C ASN A 330 1.17 -11.90 27.35
N LYS A 331 1.50 -12.28 26.12
CA LYS A 331 2.89 -12.30 25.61
C LYS A 331 3.18 -11.21 24.57
N GLY A 332 2.14 -10.69 23.89
CA GLY A 332 2.31 -9.81 22.74
C GLY A 332 3.00 -8.51 23.07
N ASN A 333 2.65 -7.86 24.17
CA ASN A 333 3.26 -6.60 24.57
C ASN A 333 4.74 -6.75 24.96
N ASP A 334 5.12 -7.81 25.66
CA ASP A 334 6.52 -8.07 26.01
C ASP A 334 7.33 -8.37 24.74
N PHE A 335 6.77 -9.15 23.83
CA PHE A 335 7.42 -9.45 22.54
C PHE A 335 7.62 -8.19 21.68
N VAL A 336 6.61 -7.33 21.57
CA VAL A 336 6.70 -6.04 20.86
C VAL A 336 7.79 -5.16 21.48
N HIS A 337 7.82 -5.07 22.80
CA HIS A 337 8.85 -4.32 23.53
C HIS A 337 10.27 -4.86 23.27
N ASP A 338 10.46 -6.18 23.40
CA ASP A 338 11.75 -6.83 23.14
C ASP A 338 12.20 -6.61 21.68
N LEU A 339 11.27 -6.70 20.72
CA LEU A 339 11.54 -6.52 19.30
C LEU A 339 11.95 -5.07 18.97
N ASP A 340 11.32 -4.08 19.62
CA ASP A 340 11.70 -2.68 19.48
C ASP A 340 13.07 -2.39 20.11
N LEU A 341 13.33 -2.89 21.32
CA LEU A 341 14.63 -2.79 21.97
C LEU A 341 15.75 -3.40 21.13
N PHE A 342 15.52 -4.61 20.61
CA PHE A 342 16.45 -5.28 19.72
C PHE A 342 16.73 -4.44 18.46
N SER A 343 15.69 -3.98 17.79
CA SER A 343 15.80 -3.20 16.55
C SER A 343 16.56 -1.90 16.76
N ASN A 344 16.29 -1.19 17.86
CA ASN A 344 16.97 0.06 18.20
C ASN A 344 18.45 -0.18 18.52
N GLU A 345 18.78 -1.22 19.31
CA GLU A 345 20.18 -1.53 19.62
C GLU A 345 20.94 -2.04 18.37
N PHE A 346 20.30 -2.84 17.54
CA PHE A 346 20.88 -3.27 16.25
C PHE A 346 21.24 -2.06 15.37
N VAL A 347 20.30 -1.15 15.13
CA VAL A 347 20.54 0.06 14.32
C VAL A 347 21.66 0.91 14.93
N LYS A 348 21.67 1.08 16.23
CA LYS A 348 22.73 1.81 16.95
C LYS A 348 24.10 1.15 16.73
N GLN A 349 24.22 -0.16 16.89
CA GLN A 349 25.48 -0.89 16.69
C GLN A 349 25.95 -0.85 15.24
N VAL A 350 25.05 -0.98 14.27
CA VAL A 350 25.37 -0.83 12.85
C VAL A 350 25.92 0.57 12.58
N ASN A 351 25.30 1.62 13.11
CA ASN A 351 25.78 2.99 12.95
C ASN A 351 27.17 3.22 13.57
N MET A 352 27.43 2.64 14.73
CA MET A 352 28.72 2.75 15.41
C MET A 352 29.86 2.03 14.68
N GLN A 353 29.55 0.91 14.03
CA GLN A 353 30.51 0.04 13.33
C GLN A 353 30.40 0.16 11.79
N ARG A 354 29.85 1.26 11.31
CA ARG A 354 29.61 1.51 9.90
C ARG A 354 30.92 1.49 9.09
N PRO A 355 30.99 0.73 7.95
CA PRO A 355 32.12 0.79 7.06
C PRO A 355 32.31 2.18 6.45
N LYS A 356 33.53 2.50 6.01
CA LYS A 356 33.84 3.80 5.39
C LYS A 356 32.95 4.14 4.17
N TYR A 357 32.50 3.11 3.45
CA TYR A 357 31.69 3.23 2.23
C TYR A 357 30.19 3.10 2.47
N SER A 358 29.76 2.84 3.70
CA SER A 358 28.36 2.62 4.07
C SER A 358 27.77 3.94 4.56
N LYS A 359 26.57 4.28 4.08
CA LYS A 359 25.78 5.43 4.52
C LYS A 359 24.41 4.97 5.00
N LEU A 360 23.76 5.75 5.86
CA LEU A 360 22.35 5.57 6.19
C LEU A 360 21.48 6.16 5.08
N ALA A 361 20.29 5.60 4.86
CA ALA A 361 19.39 6.05 3.82
C ALA A 361 19.03 7.54 3.93
N HIS A 362 18.84 8.04 5.14
CA HIS A 362 18.54 9.46 5.37
C HIS A 362 19.69 10.43 5.01
N GLU A 363 20.91 9.93 4.83
CA GLU A 363 22.06 10.73 4.41
C GLU A 363 22.17 10.81 2.87
N TRP A 364 21.37 10.05 2.13
CA TRP A 364 21.45 9.97 0.67
C TRP A 364 20.83 11.18 -0.04
N ASN A 365 19.91 11.87 0.62
CA ASN A 365 19.21 13.04 0.09
C ASN A 365 20.00 14.35 0.27
N ILE A 366 21.28 14.30 0.65
CA ILE A 366 22.08 15.49 0.98
C ILE A 366 23.12 15.81 -0.10
N GLU A 367 23.03 15.22 -1.31
CA GLU A 367 23.88 15.64 -2.44
C GLU A 367 23.08 15.93 -3.72
#